data_db548e115a9981c7a5dd071a973009e2
#
_entry.id   db548e115a9981c7a5dd071a973009e2
#
_cell.length_a   1.000
_cell.length_b   1.000
_cell.length_c   1.000
_cell.angle_alpha   90.00
_cell.angle_beta   90.00
_cell.angle_gamma   90.00
#
_symmetry.space_group_name_H-M   'P 1'
#
loop_
_entity.id
_entity.type
_entity.pdbx_description
1 polymer ?
#
loop_
_entity_poly.entity_id
_entity_poly.type
_entity_poly.pdbx_seq_one_letter_code
_entity_poly.pdbx_strand_id
1 'polypeptide(L)'
;MISIIVPVYNAAPYLPQCLDSLVNQTYRDIEIICVNDGSTDNSLDILKAYAERDSRILVIHQENQGLSDARNKGLENARGEWVMFVDSDDWIDISTCQITLETVHAHQADVVMWTYNREYEGHSLPKYYITSLQTWDANN
;
A
#
# COMPACT_ATOMS: atom_id res chain seq x y z
N MET A 1 0.10 -11.22 -9.83
CA MET A 1 -0.45 -9.86 -9.60
C MET A 1 -0.50 -9.53 -8.12
N ILE A 2 -0.17 -8.30 -7.73
CA ILE A 2 -0.27 -7.79 -6.35
C ILE A 2 -1.41 -6.77 -6.28
N SER A 3 -2.31 -6.91 -5.30
CA SER A 3 -3.32 -5.89 -4.97
C SER A 3 -2.78 -5.00 -3.85
N ILE A 4 -2.56 -3.73 -4.13
CA ILE A 4 -2.12 -2.74 -3.14
C ILE A 4 -3.35 -1.99 -2.63
N ILE A 5 -3.65 -2.13 -1.33
CA ILE A 5 -4.81 -1.51 -0.69
C ILE A 5 -4.36 -0.26 0.06
N VAL A 6 -4.97 0.87 -0.28
CA VAL A 6 -4.68 2.17 0.31
C VAL A 6 -5.95 2.73 0.95
N PRO A 7 -6.12 2.60 2.28
CA PRO A 7 -7.19 3.27 2.99
C PRO A 7 -6.90 4.77 3.06
N VAL A 8 -7.90 5.60 2.75
CA VAL A 8 -7.74 7.07 2.66
C VAL A 8 -8.81 7.77 3.49
N TYR A 9 -8.37 8.58 4.45
CA TYR A 9 -9.22 9.49 5.20
C TYR A 9 -8.49 10.79 5.52
N ASN A 10 -8.91 11.89 4.90
CA ASN A 10 -8.34 13.23 5.10
C ASN A 10 -6.80 13.26 4.95
N ALA A 11 -6.29 12.67 3.87
CA ALA A 11 -4.86 12.50 3.59
C ALA A 11 -4.36 13.38 2.42
N ALA A 12 -5.11 14.37 1.98
CA ALA A 12 -4.79 15.16 0.79
C ALA A 12 -3.35 15.70 0.73
N PRO A 13 -2.70 16.15 1.82
CA PRO A 13 -1.32 16.63 1.76
C PRO A 13 -0.27 15.56 1.43
N TYR A 14 -0.52 14.30 1.78
CA TYR A 14 0.43 13.18 1.65
C TYR A 14 0.12 12.27 0.47
N LEU A 15 -1.13 12.23 0.06
CA LEU A 15 -1.67 11.30 -0.92
C LEU A 15 -0.94 11.32 -2.28
N PRO A 16 -0.51 12.48 -2.84
CA PRO A 16 0.26 12.48 -4.08
C PRO A 16 1.58 11.72 -3.97
N GLN A 17 2.34 11.89 -2.88
CA GLN A 17 3.60 11.17 -2.67
C GLN A 17 3.37 9.67 -2.51
N CYS A 18 2.35 9.27 -1.78
CA CYS A 18 1.95 7.87 -1.65
C CYS A 18 1.66 7.28 -3.04
N LEU A 19 0.73 7.87 -3.79
CA LEU A 19 0.30 7.36 -5.10
C LEU A 19 1.44 7.34 -6.11
N ASP A 20 2.30 8.38 -6.15
CA ASP A 20 3.48 8.42 -7.01
C ASP A 20 4.42 7.24 -6.73
N SER A 21 4.60 6.86 -5.46
CA SER A 21 5.42 5.71 -5.10
C SER A 21 4.84 4.38 -5.61
N LEU A 22 3.52 4.28 -5.69
CA LEU A 22 2.81 3.08 -6.14
C LEU A 22 2.75 2.96 -7.67
N VAL A 23 2.41 4.04 -8.38
CA VAL A 23 2.30 4.00 -9.85
C VAL A 23 3.66 3.82 -10.52
N ASN A 24 4.75 4.21 -9.86
CA ASN A 24 6.12 4.08 -10.34
C ASN A 24 6.83 2.79 -9.94
N GLN A 25 6.14 1.82 -9.29
CA GLN A 25 6.75 0.53 -8.98
C GLN A 25 7.35 -0.15 -10.21
N THR A 26 8.53 -0.76 -10.05
CA THR A 26 9.22 -1.49 -11.14
C THR A 26 8.44 -2.74 -11.56
N TYR A 27 7.83 -3.44 -10.61
CA TYR A 27 6.91 -4.53 -10.90
C TYR A 27 5.56 -3.97 -11.37
N ARG A 28 5.16 -4.31 -12.61
CA ARG A 28 4.01 -3.67 -13.28
C ARG A 28 2.69 -4.39 -13.12
N ASP A 29 2.70 -5.68 -12.80
CA ASP A 29 1.49 -6.48 -12.62
C ASP A 29 0.89 -6.26 -11.22
N ILE A 30 0.42 -5.02 -11.02
CA ILE A 30 -0.21 -4.54 -9.79
C ILE A 30 -1.57 -3.91 -10.08
N GLU A 31 -2.47 -3.95 -9.12
CA GLU A 31 -3.62 -3.07 -9.02
C GLU A 31 -3.55 -2.27 -7.72
N ILE A 32 -4.06 -1.05 -7.74
CA ILE A 32 -4.03 -0.13 -6.60
C ILE A 32 -5.48 0.18 -6.24
N ILE A 33 -5.92 -0.27 -5.07
CA ILE A 33 -7.29 -0.12 -4.59
C ILE A 33 -7.31 0.95 -3.50
N CYS A 34 -7.74 2.15 -3.86
CA CYS A 34 -7.85 3.28 -2.95
C CYS A 34 -9.26 3.34 -2.38
N VAL A 35 -9.41 3.17 -1.08
CA VAL A 35 -10.70 3.23 -0.40
C VAL A 35 -10.81 4.56 0.35
N ASN A 36 -11.57 5.51 -0.23
CA ASN A 36 -11.87 6.78 0.42
C ASN A 36 -12.99 6.60 1.44
N ASP A 37 -12.62 6.64 2.71
CA ASP A 37 -13.50 6.41 3.86
C ASP A 37 -14.14 7.71 4.35
N GLY A 38 -14.89 8.37 3.46
CA GLY A 38 -15.65 9.57 3.79
C GLY A 38 -14.79 10.81 4.06
N SER A 39 -13.68 10.99 3.34
CA SER A 39 -12.86 12.21 3.48
C SER A 39 -13.67 13.48 3.21
N THR A 40 -13.38 14.51 3.99
CA THR A 40 -13.99 15.85 3.89
C THR A 40 -13.06 16.89 3.26
N ASP A 41 -11.80 16.50 3.01
CA ASP A 41 -10.80 17.28 2.28
C ASP A 41 -10.77 16.91 0.77
N ASN A 42 -9.76 17.38 0.05
CA ASN A 42 -9.61 17.12 -1.39
C ASN A 42 -9.10 15.71 -1.74
N SER A 43 -9.01 14.77 -0.78
CA SER A 43 -8.47 13.43 -1.03
C SER A 43 -9.21 12.71 -2.17
N LEU A 44 -10.53 12.75 -2.20
CA LEU A 44 -11.30 12.08 -3.25
C LEU A 44 -11.02 12.63 -4.65
N ASP A 45 -10.85 13.95 -4.80
CA ASP A 45 -10.55 14.57 -6.08
C ASP A 45 -9.15 14.20 -6.57
N ILE A 46 -8.18 14.11 -5.65
CA ILE A 46 -6.82 13.63 -5.96
C ILE A 46 -6.89 12.18 -6.46
N LEU A 47 -7.59 11.30 -5.76
CA LEU A 47 -7.74 9.89 -6.16
C LEU A 47 -8.34 9.76 -7.56
N LYS A 48 -9.40 10.51 -7.87
CA LYS A 48 -10.03 10.51 -9.20
C LYS A 48 -9.05 10.95 -10.28
N ALA A 49 -8.30 12.04 -10.03
CA ALA A 49 -7.32 12.54 -10.98
C ALA A 49 -6.19 11.53 -11.29
N TYR A 50 -5.77 10.72 -10.30
CA TYR A 50 -4.81 9.64 -10.53
C TYR A 50 -5.45 8.47 -11.30
N ALA A 51 -6.67 8.08 -10.98
CA ALA A 51 -7.37 6.99 -11.67
C ALA A 51 -7.66 7.32 -13.15
N GLU A 52 -7.83 8.58 -13.51
CA GLU A 52 -7.96 9.03 -14.91
C GLU A 52 -6.67 8.83 -15.71
N ARG A 53 -5.51 8.84 -15.04
CA ARG A 53 -4.18 8.74 -15.68
C ARG A 53 -3.60 7.33 -15.65
N ASP A 54 -4.04 6.49 -14.70
CA ASP A 54 -3.53 5.12 -14.54
C ASP A 54 -4.69 4.15 -14.30
N SER A 55 -4.95 3.32 -15.29
CA SER A 55 -6.06 2.35 -15.27
C SER A 55 -5.90 1.22 -14.24
N ARG A 56 -4.73 1.11 -13.59
CA ARG A 56 -4.50 0.16 -12.49
C ARG A 56 -5.10 0.64 -11.17
N ILE A 57 -5.52 1.91 -11.08
CA ILE A 57 -6.10 2.50 -9.87
C ILE A 57 -7.62 2.32 -9.89
N LEU A 58 -8.13 1.64 -8.87
CA LEU A 58 -9.55 1.56 -8.54
C LEU A 58 -9.84 2.46 -7.33
N VAL A 59 -10.77 3.40 -7.49
CA VAL A 59 -11.24 4.26 -6.40
C VAL A 59 -12.60 3.80 -5.91
N ILE A 60 -12.68 3.48 -4.62
CA ILE A 60 -13.92 3.14 -3.92
C ILE A 60 -14.21 4.28 -2.94
N HIS A 61 -15.44 4.76 -2.92
CA HIS A 61 -15.90 5.76 -1.95
C HIS A 61 -16.99 5.17 -1.07
N GLN A 62 -16.85 5.36 0.24
CA GLN A 62 -17.83 4.97 1.24
C GLN A 62 -18.02 6.07 2.29
N GLU A 63 -19.09 5.99 3.08
CA GLU A 63 -19.22 6.75 4.30
C GLU A 63 -18.18 6.30 5.32
N ASN A 64 -17.72 7.20 6.20
CA ASN A 64 -16.67 6.88 7.18
C ASN A 64 -17.11 5.75 8.12
N GLN A 65 -16.40 4.65 8.08
CA GLN A 65 -16.60 3.45 8.91
C GLN A 65 -15.30 3.02 9.63
N GLY A 66 -14.22 3.75 9.40
CA GLY A 66 -12.93 3.54 10.05
C GLY A 66 -11.97 2.68 9.24
N LEU A 67 -10.71 2.74 9.67
CA LEU A 67 -9.56 2.15 8.95
C LEU A 67 -9.73 0.66 8.65
N SER A 68 -10.21 -0.11 9.62
CA SER A 68 -10.36 -1.57 9.46
C SER A 68 -11.40 -1.90 8.38
N ASP A 69 -12.49 -1.14 8.34
CA ASP A 69 -13.55 -1.33 7.36
C ASP A 69 -13.09 -0.94 5.96
N ALA A 70 -12.35 0.17 5.84
CA ALA A 70 -11.74 0.58 4.58
C ALA A 70 -10.76 -0.47 4.05
N ARG A 71 -9.93 -1.09 4.92
CA ARG A 71 -9.05 -2.20 4.54
C ARG A 71 -9.84 -3.44 4.09
N ASN A 72 -10.88 -3.81 4.81
CA ASN A 72 -11.76 -4.93 4.43
C ASN A 72 -12.44 -4.67 3.08
N LYS A 73 -12.91 -3.43 2.86
CA LYS A 73 -13.48 -3.04 1.58
C LYS A 73 -12.50 -3.17 0.42
N GLY A 74 -11.24 -2.82 0.66
CA GLY A 74 -10.15 -3.06 -0.28
C GLY A 74 -9.96 -4.56 -0.58
N LEU A 75 -9.93 -5.39 0.47
CA LEU A 75 -9.80 -6.85 0.34
C LEU A 75 -10.93 -7.49 -0.47
N GLU A 76 -12.18 -7.06 -0.25
CA GLU A 76 -13.34 -7.55 -1.01
C GLU A 76 -13.22 -7.31 -2.53
N ASN A 77 -12.43 -6.31 -2.94
CA ASN A 77 -12.24 -5.94 -4.34
C ASN A 77 -10.88 -6.39 -4.90
N ALA A 78 -10.02 -6.96 -4.07
CA ALA A 78 -8.70 -7.44 -4.48
C ALA A 78 -8.81 -8.68 -5.38
N ARG A 79 -8.05 -8.68 -6.49
CA ARG A 79 -7.98 -9.78 -7.47
C ARG A 79 -6.59 -10.40 -7.55
N GLY A 80 -5.61 -9.77 -6.91
CA GLY A 80 -4.24 -10.25 -6.86
C GLY A 80 -4.09 -11.49 -5.99
N GLU A 81 -3.16 -12.34 -6.33
CA GLU A 81 -2.73 -13.47 -5.49
C GLU A 81 -2.11 -12.99 -4.18
N TRP A 82 -1.48 -11.82 -4.23
CA TRP A 82 -0.82 -11.18 -3.09
C TRP A 82 -1.49 -9.85 -2.77
N VAL A 83 -1.55 -9.56 -1.48
CA VAL A 83 -2.10 -8.29 -0.96
C VAL A 83 -1.03 -7.54 -0.20
N MET A 84 -0.95 -6.24 -0.46
CA MET A 84 -0.07 -5.29 0.24
C MET A 84 -0.93 -4.16 0.79
N PHE A 85 -0.71 -3.76 2.05
CA PHE A 85 -1.32 -2.58 2.63
C PHE A 85 -0.30 -1.44 2.66
N VAL A 86 -0.70 -0.26 2.19
CA VAL A 86 0.10 0.98 2.28
C VAL A 86 -0.81 2.07 2.82
N ASP A 87 -0.43 2.68 3.92
CA ASP A 87 -1.21 3.79 4.50
C ASP A 87 -1.02 5.06 3.65
N SER A 88 -2.05 5.89 3.54
CA SER A 88 -2.12 7.01 2.60
C SER A 88 -1.16 8.17 2.90
N ASP A 89 -0.54 8.17 4.07
CA ASP A 89 0.52 9.11 4.51
C ASP A 89 1.93 8.51 4.43
N ASP A 90 2.05 7.25 3.97
CA ASP A 90 3.31 6.56 3.74
C ASP A 90 3.65 6.45 2.25
N TRP A 91 4.92 6.13 1.93
CA TRP A 91 5.37 5.77 0.59
C TRP A 91 6.36 4.62 0.64
N ILE A 92 6.49 3.90 -0.48
CA ILE A 92 7.37 2.75 -0.60
C ILE A 92 8.45 3.00 -1.67
N ASP A 93 9.59 2.32 -1.54
CA ASP A 93 10.62 2.33 -2.58
C ASP A 93 10.08 1.74 -3.89
N ILE A 94 10.57 2.23 -5.03
CA ILE A 94 10.11 1.83 -6.36
C ILE A 94 10.34 0.34 -6.67
N SER A 95 11.19 -0.33 -5.94
CA SER A 95 11.50 -1.75 -6.09
C SER A 95 10.77 -2.65 -5.07
N THR A 96 9.99 -2.07 -4.15
CA THR A 96 9.37 -2.83 -3.04
C THR A 96 8.52 -4.00 -3.53
N CYS A 97 7.64 -3.80 -4.50
CA CYS A 97 6.79 -4.87 -5.04
C CYS A 97 7.62 -6.00 -5.67
N GLN A 98 8.68 -5.66 -6.40
CA GLN A 98 9.57 -6.63 -7.02
C GLN A 98 10.30 -7.46 -5.95
N ILE A 99 10.94 -6.79 -4.99
CA ILE A 99 11.74 -7.44 -3.95
C ILE A 99 10.87 -8.33 -3.04
N THR A 100 9.69 -7.85 -2.65
CA THR A 100 8.79 -8.64 -1.80
C THR A 100 8.30 -9.90 -2.52
N LEU A 101 7.97 -9.81 -3.80
CA LEU A 101 7.54 -10.97 -4.58
C LEU A 101 8.68 -11.98 -4.79
N GLU A 102 9.89 -11.52 -5.09
CA GLU A 102 11.08 -12.37 -5.18
C GLU A 102 11.36 -13.08 -3.84
N THR A 103 11.21 -12.37 -2.72
CA THR A 103 11.37 -12.94 -1.37
C THR A 103 10.34 -14.02 -1.08
N VAL A 104 9.07 -13.78 -1.40
CA VAL A 104 8.00 -14.77 -1.28
C VAL A 104 8.36 -16.06 -2.02
N HIS A 105 8.74 -15.95 -3.28
CA HIS A 105 9.07 -17.14 -4.11
C HIS A 105 10.34 -17.85 -3.65
N ALA A 106 11.38 -17.10 -3.28
CA ALA A 106 12.66 -17.68 -2.85
C ALA A 106 12.54 -18.47 -1.54
N HIS A 107 11.64 -18.04 -0.65
CA HIS A 107 11.48 -18.63 0.68
C HIS A 107 10.17 -19.40 0.86
N GLN A 108 9.34 -19.50 -0.17
CA GLN A 108 8.00 -20.12 -0.11
C GLN A 108 7.18 -19.56 1.07
N ALA A 109 7.27 -18.24 1.28
CA ALA A 109 6.66 -17.56 2.42
C ALA A 109 5.22 -17.15 2.10
N ASP A 110 4.34 -17.26 3.10
CA ASP A 110 2.96 -16.75 3.00
C ASP A 110 2.87 -15.26 3.38
N VAL A 111 3.84 -14.75 4.14
CA VAL A 111 3.90 -13.37 4.61
C VAL A 111 5.32 -12.83 4.52
N VAL A 112 5.47 -11.63 3.99
CA VAL A 112 6.71 -10.87 4.01
C VAL A 112 6.49 -9.58 4.78
N MET A 113 7.36 -9.31 5.74
CA MET A 113 7.39 -8.05 6.48
C MET A 113 8.70 -7.35 6.23
N TRP A 114 8.66 -6.03 6.10
CA TRP A 114 9.84 -5.20 5.92
C TRP A 114 9.88 -4.08 6.96
N THR A 115 11.05 -3.50 7.13
CA THR A 115 11.26 -2.35 8.00
C THR A 115 10.88 -1.06 7.29
N TYR A 116 10.71 0.00 8.05
CA TYR A 116 10.44 1.34 7.52
C TYR A 116 11.45 2.35 8.07
N ASN A 117 11.60 3.45 7.35
CA ASN A 117 12.31 4.62 7.83
C ASN A 117 11.30 5.65 8.35
N ARG A 118 11.69 6.40 9.36
CA ARG A 118 10.95 7.61 9.73
C ARG A 118 11.58 8.80 9.05
N GLU A 119 10.78 9.49 8.25
CA GLU A 119 11.21 10.71 7.59
C GLU A 119 10.84 11.93 8.45
N TYR A 120 11.80 12.81 8.63
CA TYR A 120 11.65 14.10 9.30
C TYR A 120 12.19 15.19 8.38
N GLU A 121 11.78 16.43 8.58
CA GLU A 121 12.37 17.55 7.84
C GLU A 121 13.90 17.53 7.97
N GLY A 122 14.58 17.27 6.85
CA GLY A 122 16.03 17.28 6.70
C GLY A 122 16.79 16.01 7.10
N HIS A 123 16.14 14.95 7.58
CA HIS A 123 16.82 13.69 7.89
C HIS A 123 15.87 12.48 7.92
N SER A 124 16.41 11.31 7.60
CA SER A 124 15.75 10.01 7.67
C SER A 124 16.38 9.17 8.77
N LEU A 125 15.57 8.56 9.62
CA LEU A 125 16.02 7.62 10.65
C LEU A 125 15.56 6.21 10.33
N PRO A 126 16.48 5.28 10.01
CA PRO A 126 16.14 3.88 9.83
C PRO A 126 15.69 3.25 11.14
N LYS A 127 14.62 2.48 11.09
CA LYS A 127 14.13 1.70 12.22
C LYS A 127 14.31 0.22 11.91
N TYR A 128 15.34 -0.41 12.49
CA TYR A 128 15.64 -1.83 12.29
C TYR A 128 14.90 -2.65 13.35
N TYR A 129 13.94 -3.49 12.93
CA TYR A 129 13.23 -4.39 13.83
C TYR A 129 13.59 -5.86 13.65
N ILE A 130 14.10 -6.26 12.50
CA ILE A 130 14.44 -7.66 12.21
C ILE A 130 15.76 -7.70 11.46
N THR A 131 16.76 -8.32 12.05
CA THR A 131 18.08 -8.55 11.43
C THR A 131 18.25 -9.97 10.90
N SER A 132 17.24 -10.82 11.02
CA SER A 132 17.25 -12.21 10.54
C SER A 132 15.90 -12.61 9.96
N LEU A 133 15.94 -13.42 8.92
CA LEU A 133 14.76 -14.08 8.38
C LEU A 133 14.22 -15.04 9.45
N GLN A 134 13.03 -14.79 9.95
CA GLN A 134 12.31 -15.72 10.79
C GLN A 134 11.25 -16.42 9.92
N THR A 135 11.39 -17.71 9.72
CA THR A 135 10.31 -18.52 9.18
C THR A 135 9.40 -18.95 10.33
N TRP A 136 8.14 -18.61 10.24
CA TRP A 136 7.10 -19.08 11.16
C TRP A 136 6.42 -20.28 10.54
N ASP A 137 6.51 -21.44 11.20
CA ASP A 137 5.72 -22.61 10.84
C ASP A 137 4.38 -22.52 11.62
N ALA A 138 3.26 -22.61 10.92
CA ALA A 138 1.92 -22.57 11.51
C ALA A 138 1.65 -23.74 12.50
N ASN A 139 2.56 -24.69 12.60
CA ASN A 139 2.45 -25.86 13.48
C ASN A 139 3.29 -25.75 14.77
N ASN A 140 3.89 -24.60 15.08
CA ASN A 140 4.59 -24.33 16.34
C ASN A 140 3.89 -23.25 17.17
#